data_dc0299429fc5e8aa5e61f10110ed637a
#
_entry.id   dc0299429fc5e8aa5e61f10110ed637a
#
_cell.length_a   1.000
_cell.length_b   1.000
_cell.length_c   1.000
_cell.angle_alpha   90.00
_cell.angle_beta   90.00
_cell.angle_gamma   90.00
#
_symmetry.space_group_name_H-M   'P 1'
#
loop_
_entity.id
_entity.type
_entity.pdbx_description
1 polymer ?
#
loop_
_entity_poly.entity_id
_entity_poly.type
_entity_poly.pdbx_seq_one_letter_code
_entity_poly.pdbx_strand_id
1 'polypeptide(L)'
;MVRYELKKVFGSVGGKIALILYIAVLALSCWLSSTGALNVEVKWVNEQGESEYGPSAVKKLREAQKEWEGWVDQNKLSRVIQENQRINATPEAKSDIVQQNEIAYSWKQGFAPIRKILNESCSNGFREYDYYTADRITAIDEDPF
;
A
#
# COMPACT_ATOMS: atom_id res chain seq x y z
N MET A 1 30.59 -23.23 26.06
CA MET A 1 29.41 -22.95 26.90
C MET A 1 28.11 -22.96 26.13
N VAL A 2 27.98 -22.20 25.06
CA VAL A 2 26.72 -22.07 24.27
C VAL A 2 26.18 -23.42 23.75
N ARG A 3 27.04 -24.33 23.30
CA ARG A 3 26.63 -25.68 22.83
C ARG A 3 25.99 -26.55 23.91
N TYR A 4 26.39 -26.38 25.15
CA TYR A 4 25.89 -27.18 26.30
C TYR A 4 24.50 -26.66 26.72
N GLU A 5 24.33 -25.35 26.75
CA GLU A 5 23.06 -24.69 27.07
C GLU A 5 21.99 -25.00 25.99
N LEU A 6 22.36 -24.91 24.71
CA LEU A 6 21.47 -25.29 23.60
C LEU A 6 21.05 -26.77 23.72
N LYS A 7 21.97 -27.68 24.02
CA LYS A 7 21.68 -29.11 24.16
C LYS A 7 20.75 -29.39 25.35
N LYS A 8 20.83 -28.60 26.43
CA LYS A 8 19.96 -28.69 27.58
C LYS A 8 18.54 -28.19 27.29
N VAL A 9 18.40 -27.07 26.54
CA VAL A 9 17.11 -26.52 26.12
C VAL A 9 16.43 -27.44 25.12
N PHE A 10 17.12 -27.90 24.08
CA PHE A 10 16.56 -28.81 23.07
C PHE A 10 16.43 -30.27 23.54
N GLY A 11 17.12 -30.67 24.58
CA GLY A 11 17.02 -32.00 25.18
C GLY A 11 15.85 -32.19 26.14
N SER A 12 15.34 -31.14 26.72
CA SER A 12 14.21 -31.19 27.66
C SER A 12 12.87 -31.17 26.91
N VAL A 13 11.88 -31.91 27.45
CA VAL A 13 10.51 -31.90 26.90
C VAL A 13 9.90 -30.49 26.94
N GLY A 14 10.14 -29.77 28.05
CA GLY A 14 9.66 -28.37 28.19
C GLY A 14 10.27 -27.42 27.15
N GLY A 15 11.58 -27.56 26.86
CA GLY A 15 12.24 -26.77 25.84
C GLY A 15 11.71 -27.01 24.43
N LYS A 16 11.40 -28.26 24.10
CA LYS A 16 10.77 -28.62 22.81
C LYS A 16 9.38 -28.04 22.68
N ILE A 17 8.58 -28.13 23.73
CA ILE A 17 7.21 -27.53 23.74
C ILE A 17 7.30 -26.02 23.59
N ALA A 18 8.17 -25.35 24.33
CA ALA A 18 8.37 -23.91 24.24
C ALA A 18 8.79 -23.46 22.83
N LEU A 19 9.69 -24.22 22.19
CA LEU A 19 10.12 -23.96 20.81
C LEU A 19 8.98 -24.10 19.81
N ILE A 20 8.18 -25.16 19.93
CA ILE A 20 7.01 -25.38 19.05
C ILE A 20 6.00 -24.24 19.22
N LEU A 21 5.71 -23.85 20.46
CA LEU A 21 4.80 -22.72 20.72
C LEU A 21 5.35 -21.41 20.14
N TYR A 22 6.64 -21.16 20.29
CA TYR A 22 7.27 -19.97 19.72
C TYR A 22 7.17 -19.93 18.20
N ILE A 23 7.47 -21.05 17.52
CA ILE A 23 7.33 -21.16 16.06
C ILE A 23 5.86 -20.98 15.64
N ALA A 24 4.91 -21.55 16.37
CA ALA A 24 3.49 -21.40 16.09
C ALA A 24 3.03 -19.94 16.21
N VAL A 25 3.48 -19.22 17.24
CA VAL A 25 3.18 -17.79 17.41
C VAL A 25 3.78 -16.95 16.29
N LEU A 26 5.03 -17.22 15.89
CA LEU A 26 5.66 -16.53 14.77
C LEU A 26 4.92 -16.79 13.46
N ALA A 27 4.58 -18.05 13.18
CA ALA A 27 3.83 -18.42 11.97
C ALA A 27 2.45 -17.74 11.93
N LEU A 28 1.76 -17.71 13.07
CA LEU A 28 0.47 -17.02 13.19
C LEU A 28 0.62 -15.52 12.97
N SER A 29 1.64 -14.89 13.55
CA SER A 29 1.91 -13.45 13.37
C SER A 29 2.21 -13.12 11.92
N CYS A 30 3.04 -13.93 11.25
CA CYS A 30 3.32 -13.76 9.82
C CYS A 30 2.05 -13.94 8.96
N TRP A 31 1.24 -14.93 9.29
CA TRP A 31 -0.01 -15.17 8.57
C TRP A 31 -1.00 -14.01 8.75
N LEU A 32 -1.21 -13.52 9.96
CA LEU A 32 -2.05 -12.36 10.25
C LEU A 32 -1.56 -11.10 9.55
N SER A 33 -0.24 -10.88 9.51
CA SER A 33 0.35 -9.75 8.79
C SER A 33 0.15 -9.87 7.27
N SER A 34 0.32 -11.08 6.71
CA SER A 34 0.17 -11.31 5.27
C SER A 34 -1.27 -11.20 4.79
N THR A 35 -2.24 -11.57 5.61
CA THR A 35 -3.67 -11.44 5.30
C THR A 35 -4.21 -10.03 5.49
N GLY A 36 -3.41 -9.12 6.08
CA GLY A 36 -3.86 -7.77 6.42
C GLY A 36 -4.80 -7.71 7.62
N ALA A 37 -4.96 -8.82 8.36
CA ALA A 37 -5.85 -8.88 9.53
C ALA A 37 -5.42 -7.91 10.65
N LEU A 38 -4.12 -7.59 10.70
CA LEU A 38 -3.56 -6.61 11.65
C LEU A 38 -3.49 -5.18 11.06
N ASN A 39 -3.74 -5.01 9.77
CA ASN A 39 -3.71 -3.70 9.10
C ASN A 39 -5.08 -3.01 9.22
N VAL A 40 -5.42 -2.62 10.44
CA VAL A 40 -6.66 -1.87 10.74
C VAL A 40 -6.67 -0.49 10.04
N GLU A 41 -5.51 0.00 9.64
CA GLU A 41 -5.34 1.30 8.97
C GLU A 41 -5.59 1.27 7.46
N VAL A 42 -5.63 0.09 6.84
CA VAL A 42 -5.88 -0.01 5.39
C VAL A 42 -7.35 0.24 5.13
N LYS A 43 -7.62 1.39 4.53
CA LYS A 43 -8.94 1.85 4.13
C LYS A 43 -9.18 1.50 2.66
N TRP A 44 -10.32 0.92 2.37
CA TRP A 44 -10.88 0.82 1.03
C TRP A 44 -12.16 1.65 0.99
N VAL A 45 -12.34 2.45 -0.06
CA VAL A 45 -13.57 3.22 -0.27
C VAL A 45 -14.29 2.64 -1.50
N ASN A 46 -15.57 2.33 -1.34
CA ASN A 46 -16.40 1.85 -2.44
C ASN A 46 -16.91 3.00 -3.32
N GLU A 47 -17.61 2.67 -4.41
CA GLU A 47 -18.16 3.65 -5.34
C GLU A 47 -19.25 4.54 -4.73
N GLN A 48 -19.79 4.18 -3.58
CA GLN A 48 -20.77 4.94 -2.80
C GLN A 48 -20.11 5.89 -1.80
N GLY A 49 -18.77 5.90 -1.71
CA GLY A 49 -18.02 6.71 -0.75
C GLY A 49 -18.00 6.15 0.67
N GLU A 50 -18.35 4.86 0.85
CA GLU A 50 -18.30 4.19 2.14
C GLU A 50 -16.94 3.53 2.38
N SER A 51 -16.45 3.61 3.60
CA SER A 51 -15.13 3.11 3.98
C SER A 51 -15.23 1.70 4.57
N GLU A 52 -14.45 0.79 4.03
CA GLU A 52 -14.25 -0.57 4.56
C GLU A 52 -12.82 -0.72 5.10
N TYR A 53 -12.66 -1.57 6.11
CA TYR A 53 -11.37 -1.85 6.75
C TYR A 53 -11.14 -3.36 6.88
N GLY A 54 -9.89 -3.74 7.16
CA GLY A 54 -9.51 -5.12 7.43
C GLY A 54 -9.17 -5.94 6.18
N PRO A 55 -9.18 -7.30 6.27
CA PRO A 55 -8.68 -8.18 5.21
C PRO A 55 -9.41 -8.04 3.87
N SER A 56 -10.71 -7.77 3.89
CA SER A 56 -11.52 -7.53 2.68
C SER A 56 -11.06 -6.27 1.96
N ALA A 57 -10.84 -5.17 2.69
CA ALA A 57 -10.35 -3.91 2.16
C ALA A 57 -8.95 -4.08 1.52
N VAL A 58 -8.05 -4.80 2.19
CA VAL A 58 -6.71 -5.10 1.65
C VAL A 58 -6.79 -5.88 0.34
N LYS A 59 -7.68 -6.88 0.26
CA LYS A 59 -7.86 -7.66 -0.96
C LYS A 59 -8.36 -6.80 -2.12
N LYS A 60 -9.41 -6.01 -1.89
CA LYS A 60 -9.97 -5.10 -2.90
C LYS A 60 -8.95 -4.07 -3.38
N LEU A 61 -8.18 -3.49 -2.44
CA LEU A 61 -7.12 -2.54 -2.77
C LEU A 61 -6.04 -3.18 -3.65
N ARG A 62 -5.59 -4.39 -3.33
CA ARG A 62 -4.63 -5.13 -4.15
C ARG A 62 -5.17 -5.45 -5.54
N GLU A 63 -6.46 -5.80 -5.65
CA GLU A 63 -7.10 -6.04 -6.94
C GLU A 63 -7.14 -4.78 -7.80
N ALA A 64 -7.47 -3.62 -7.21
CA ALA A 64 -7.44 -2.34 -7.92
C ALA A 64 -6.03 -1.92 -8.35
N GLN A 65 -5.01 -2.27 -7.57
CA GLN A 65 -3.62 -1.94 -7.87
C GLN A 65 -3.02 -2.80 -8.99
N LYS A 66 -3.57 -3.99 -9.26
CA LYS A 66 -3.05 -4.91 -10.29
C LYS A 66 -2.94 -4.28 -11.68
N GLU A 67 -3.86 -3.41 -12.03
CA GLU A 67 -3.82 -2.70 -13.33
C GLU A 67 -2.59 -1.79 -13.43
N TRP A 68 -2.09 -1.32 -12.30
CA TRP A 68 -0.99 -0.38 -12.18
C TRP A 68 0.33 -1.04 -11.78
N GLU A 69 0.36 -2.38 -11.61
CA GLU A 69 1.57 -3.14 -11.31
C GLU A 69 2.56 -3.14 -12.46
N GLY A 70 3.83 -3.40 -12.15
CA GLY A 70 4.94 -3.49 -13.08
C GLY A 70 5.83 -2.23 -13.08
N TRP A 71 6.70 -2.12 -14.08
CA TRP A 71 7.65 -1.02 -14.20
C TRP A 71 6.94 0.33 -14.32
N VAL A 72 7.51 1.32 -13.65
CA VAL A 72 7.01 2.70 -13.70
C VAL A 72 7.79 3.42 -14.80
N ASP A 73 7.31 3.29 -16.01
CA ASP A 73 7.83 3.97 -17.20
C ASP A 73 7.14 5.33 -17.42
N GLN A 74 7.61 6.08 -18.41
CA GLN A 74 7.06 7.39 -18.75
C GLN A 74 5.59 7.31 -19.16
N ASN A 75 5.20 6.23 -19.84
CA ASN A 75 3.81 6.03 -20.25
C ASN A 75 2.89 5.84 -19.03
N LYS A 76 3.32 5.03 -18.06
CA LYS A 76 2.58 4.79 -16.82
C LYS A 76 2.47 6.08 -16.00
N LEU A 77 3.56 6.85 -15.88
CA LEU A 77 3.54 8.15 -15.21
C LEU A 77 2.54 9.10 -15.87
N SER A 78 2.59 9.23 -17.19
CA SER A 78 1.67 10.07 -17.95
C SER A 78 0.20 9.66 -17.75
N ARG A 79 -0.07 8.34 -17.78
CA ARG A 79 -1.42 7.82 -17.50
C ARG A 79 -1.90 8.17 -16.10
N VAL A 80 -1.05 8.03 -15.08
CA VAL A 80 -1.39 8.39 -13.68
C VAL A 80 -1.70 9.87 -13.57
N ILE A 81 -0.88 10.73 -14.17
CA ILE A 81 -1.07 12.19 -14.17
C ILE A 81 -2.40 12.56 -14.85
N GLN A 82 -2.64 12.04 -16.05
CA GLN A 82 -3.87 12.30 -16.81
C GLN A 82 -5.12 11.82 -16.05
N GLU A 83 -5.08 10.61 -15.50
CA GLU A 83 -6.20 10.05 -14.76
C GLU A 83 -6.46 10.83 -13.47
N ASN A 84 -5.42 11.24 -12.75
CA ASN A 84 -5.57 12.07 -11.58
C ASN A 84 -6.15 13.45 -11.92
N GLN A 85 -5.72 14.07 -13.02
CA GLN A 85 -6.27 15.33 -13.49
C GLN A 85 -7.74 15.19 -13.91
N ARG A 86 -8.09 14.10 -14.62
CA ARG A 86 -9.46 13.77 -15.00
C ARG A 86 -10.36 13.68 -13.77
N ILE A 87 -9.93 12.94 -12.74
CA ILE A 87 -10.70 12.78 -11.50
C ILE A 87 -10.82 14.11 -10.76
N ASN A 88 -9.75 14.90 -10.67
CA ASN A 88 -9.79 16.22 -10.01
C ASN A 88 -10.72 17.22 -10.71
N ALA A 89 -11.01 17.02 -11.98
CA ALA A 89 -11.95 17.87 -12.73
C ALA A 89 -13.41 17.52 -12.48
N THR A 90 -13.71 16.37 -11.88
CA THR A 90 -15.08 15.92 -11.61
C THR A 90 -15.78 16.78 -10.55
N PRO A 91 -17.11 16.85 -10.57
CA PRO A 91 -17.88 17.56 -9.56
C PRO A 91 -17.66 16.99 -8.15
N GLU A 92 -17.52 15.67 -8.05
CA GLU A 92 -17.31 14.95 -6.78
C GLU A 92 -16.00 15.37 -6.11
N ALA A 93 -14.93 15.53 -6.89
CA ALA A 93 -13.62 15.94 -6.37
C ALA A 93 -13.59 17.43 -5.94
N LYS A 94 -14.50 18.25 -6.47
CA LYS A 94 -14.63 19.69 -6.17
C LYS A 94 -15.70 20.00 -5.14
N SER A 95 -16.40 18.98 -4.66
CA SER A 95 -17.49 19.14 -3.71
C SER A 95 -16.99 19.40 -2.31
N ASP A 96 -17.72 20.22 -1.55
CA ASP A 96 -17.51 20.40 -0.11
C ASP A 96 -18.14 19.26 0.71
N ILE A 97 -18.85 18.33 0.06
CA ILE A 97 -19.50 17.19 0.68
C ILE A 97 -18.49 16.05 0.83
N VAL A 98 -18.20 15.65 2.07
CA VAL A 98 -17.22 14.61 2.40
C VAL A 98 -17.46 13.30 1.63
N GLN A 99 -18.72 12.85 1.53
CA GLN A 99 -19.06 11.62 0.82
C GLN A 99 -18.71 11.68 -0.67
N GLN A 100 -18.91 12.82 -1.33
CA GLN A 100 -18.54 13.00 -2.73
C GLN A 100 -17.02 12.99 -2.91
N ASN A 101 -16.28 13.62 -2.00
CA ASN A 101 -14.82 13.55 -1.98
C ASN A 101 -14.31 12.11 -1.77
N GLU A 102 -14.99 11.31 -0.94
CA GLU A 102 -14.66 9.90 -0.76
C GLU A 102 -14.92 9.09 -2.04
N ILE A 103 -15.97 9.39 -2.79
CA ILE A 103 -16.22 8.80 -4.12
C ILE A 103 -15.05 9.13 -5.07
N ALA A 104 -14.66 10.40 -5.18
CA ALA A 104 -13.52 10.80 -6.01
C ALA A 104 -12.21 10.14 -5.54
N TYR A 105 -12.03 9.96 -4.23
CA TYR A 105 -10.90 9.24 -3.67
C TYR A 105 -10.92 7.75 -4.07
N SER A 106 -12.09 7.10 -4.11
CA SER A 106 -12.20 5.68 -4.48
C SER A 106 -11.62 5.39 -5.86
N TRP A 107 -11.77 6.30 -6.80
CA TRP A 107 -11.21 6.16 -8.16
C TRP A 107 -9.69 6.29 -8.24
N LYS A 108 -9.05 6.86 -7.21
CA LYS A 108 -7.59 7.06 -7.15
C LYS A 108 -6.84 5.94 -6.41
N GLN A 109 -7.55 5.01 -5.78
CA GLN A 109 -6.94 4.01 -4.90
C GLN A 109 -6.01 3.05 -5.64
N GLY A 110 -6.33 2.70 -6.89
CA GLY A 110 -5.53 1.79 -7.69
C GLY A 110 -4.10 2.31 -7.95
N PHE A 111 -3.95 3.58 -8.25
CA PHE A 111 -2.65 4.19 -8.53
C PHE A 111 -2.09 5.03 -7.36
N ALA A 112 -2.69 4.92 -6.17
CA ALA A 112 -2.26 5.67 -4.99
C ALA A 112 -0.77 5.49 -4.64
N PRO A 113 -0.14 4.31 -4.76
CA PRO A 113 1.29 4.16 -4.51
C PRO A 113 2.15 4.98 -5.48
N ILE A 114 1.83 4.98 -6.77
CA ILE A 114 2.56 5.75 -7.78
C ILE A 114 2.37 7.26 -7.52
N ARG A 115 1.13 7.67 -7.22
CA ARG A 115 0.82 9.05 -6.84
C ARG A 115 1.62 9.51 -5.62
N LYS A 116 1.82 8.63 -4.63
CA LYS A 116 2.63 8.93 -3.45
C LYS A 116 4.08 9.18 -3.83
N ILE A 117 4.67 8.34 -4.68
CA ILE A 117 6.04 8.52 -5.19
C ILE A 117 6.18 9.84 -5.94
N LEU A 118 5.22 10.16 -6.82
CA LEU A 118 5.21 11.43 -7.56
C LEU A 118 5.17 12.63 -6.60
N ASN A 119 4.33 12.59 -5.59
CA ASN A 119 4.24 13.64 -4.59
C ASN A 119 5.55 13.81 -3.81
N GLU A 120 6.16 12.72 -3.38
CA GLU A 120 7.41 12.76 -2.61
C GLU A 120 8.58 13.25 -3.46
N SER A 121 8.59 12.93 -4.76
CA SER A 121 9.65 13.33 -5.69
C SER A 121 9.51 14.77 -6.19
N CYS A 122 8.28 15.29 -6.31
CA CYS A 122 8.01 16.60 -6.90
C CYS A 122 7.84 17.71 -5.87
N SER A 123 7.47 17.37 -4.64
CA SER A 123 7.08 18.38 -3.64
C SER A 123 8.26 19.02 -2.89
N ASN A 124 9.49 18.55 -3.08
CA ASN A 124 10.67 19.01 -2.33
C ASN A 124 10.43 19.13 -0.80
N GLY A 125 9.61 18.23 -0.26
CA GLY A 125 9.22 18.22 1.15
C GLY A 125 8.04 19.14 1.50
N PHE A 126 7.45 19.85 0.56
CA PHE A 126 6.20 20.57 0.73
C PHE A 126 5.02 19.66 0.47
N ARG A 127 4.02 19.68 1.36
CA ARG A 127 2.84 18.80 1.30
C ARG A 127 1.83 19.18 0.22
N GLU A 128 2.03 20.25 -0.48
CA GLU A 128 1.15 20.67 -1.56
C GLU A 128 1.47 19.88 -2.82
N TYR A 129 0.43 19.23 -3.32
CA TYR A 129 0.44 18.38 -4.49
C TYR A 129 0.57 19.22 -5.76
N ASP A 130 1.77 19.61 -6.11
CA ASP A 130 1.99 20.24 -7.40
C ASP A 130 2.20 19.18 -8.48
N TYR A 131 1.11 18.61 -8.96
CA TYR A 131 1.12 17.68 -10.09
C TYR A 131 1.61 18.32 -11.38
N TYR A 132 1.64 19.64 -11.46
CA TYR A 132 2.19 20.35 -12.62
C TYR A 132 3.69 20.17 -12.76
N THR A 133 4.38 19.88 -11.66
CA THR A 133 5.81 19.55 -11.72
C THR A 133 6.06 18.08 -12.05
N ALA A 134 5.07 17.22 -11.90
CA ALA A 134 5.19 15.81 -12.26
C ALA A 134 5.39 15.60 -13.78
N ASP A 135 4.92 16.51 -14.61
CA ASP A 135 5.17 16.50 -16.07
C ASP A 135 6.65 16.60 -16.42
N ARG A 136 7.48 17.03 -15.49
CA ARG A 136 8.93 17.16 -15.65
C ARG A 136 9.71 15.92 -15.19
N ILE A 137 9.04 14.97 -14.57
CA ILE A 137 9.67 13.72 -14.16
C ILE A 137 9.85 12.86 -15.42
N THR A 138 11.10 12.50 -15.68
CA THR A 138 11.43 11.53 -16.70
C THR A 138 11.72 10.20 -16.01
N ALA A 139 10.97 9.16 -16.35
CA ALA A 139 11.32 7.81 -15.94
C ALA A 139 12.57 7.38 -16.73
N ILE A 140 13.55 6.84 -16.01
CA ILE A 140 14.74 6.26 -16.65
C ILE A 140 14.34 4.86 -17.08
N ASP A 141 14.21 4.65 -18.40
CA ASP A 141 13.85 3.35 -18.98
C ASP A 141 15.04 2.37 -19.00
N GLU A 142 16.24 2.87 -18.81
CA GLU A 142 17.45 2.05 -18.77
C GLU A 142 17.83 1.78 -17.32
N ASP A 143 17.86 0.50 -16.95
CA ASP A 143 18.45 0.03 -15.71
C ASP A 143 19.97 0.32 -15.78
N PRO A 144 20.51 1.21 -14.94
CA PRO A 144 21.93 1.54 -14.97
C PRO A 144 22.82 0.44 -14.35
N PHE A 145 22.24 -0.72 -13.96
CA PHE A 145 22.98 -1.82 -13.33
C PHE A 145 22.74 -3.17 -14.00
#